data_5dd19b60fd1904df117e1a069467eff2
#
_entry.id   5dd19b60fd1904df117e1a069467eff2
#
_cell.length_a   1.000
_cell.length_b   1.000
_cell.length_c   1.000
_cell.angle_alpha   90.00
_cell.angle_beta   90.00
_cell.angle_gamma   90.00
#
_symmetry.space_group_name_H-M   'P 1'
#
loop_
_entity.id
_entity.type
_entity.pdbx_description
1 polymer ?
#
loop_
_entity_poly.entity_id
_entity_poly.type
_entity_poly.pdbx_seq_one_letter_code
_entity_poly.pdbx_strand_id
1 'polypeptide(L)' 'MEVSSKTPAVVTGGASGLGEATARALAAKGAKVAIFDMNEEKGEAVAKDIGGIFCKV' A
#
# COMPACT_ATOMS: atom_id res chain seq x y z
N MET A 1 -6.81 -12.52 -12.49
CA MET A 1 -7.43 -11.85 -11.33
C MET A 1 -7.77 -10.41 -11.69
N GLU A 2 -8.95 -10.01 -11.38
CA GLU A 2 -9.39 -8.67 -11.64
C GLU A 2 -9.17 -7.79 -10.41
N VAL A 3 -8.39 -6.74 -10.56
CA VAL A 3 -8.10 -5.81 -9.46
C VAL A 3 -9.15 -4.71 -9.44
N SER A 4 -9.81 -4.55 -8.31
CA SER A 4 -10.86 -3.53 -8.16
C SER A 4 -10.84 -2.96 -6.74
N SER A 5 -11.70 -1.99 -6.46
CA SER A 5 -11.81 -1.40 -5.12
C SER A 5 -12.26 -2.41 -4.06
N LYS A 6 -12.75 -3.55 -4.48
CA LYS A 6 -13.14 -4.64 -3.59
C LYS A 6 -12.03 -5.67 -3.39
N THR A 7 -10.93 -5.53 -4.10
CA THR A 7 -9.80 -6.45 -4.01
C THR A 7 -8.85 -5.97 -2.93
N PRO A 8 -8.76 -6.68 -1.79
CA PRO A 8 -7.78 -6.29 -0.78
C PRO A 8 -6.38 -6.71 -1.20
N ALA A 9 -5.41 -5.87 -0.93
CA ALA A 9 -4.01 -6.16 -1.21
C ALA A 9 -3.16 -5.74 -0.02
N VAL A 10 -2.28 -6.62 0.41
CA VAL A 10 -1.37 -6.35 1.52
C VAL A 10 0.05 -6.30 0.97
N VAL A 11 0.76 -5.22 1.26
CA VAL A 11 2.13 -5.04 0.82
C VAL A 11 3.02 -4.87 2.04
N THR A 12 3.88 -5.86 2.29
CA THR A 12 4.87 -5.76 3.36
C THR A 12 6.08 -5.01 2.83
N GLY A 13 6.65 -4.13 3.66
CA GLY A 13 7.73 -3.27 3.20
C GLY A 13 7.27 -2.21 2.21
N GLY A 14 5.99 -1.85 2.26
CA GLY A 14 5.38 -0.94 1.28
C GLY A 14 5.86 0.49 1.36
N ALA A 15 6.62 0.84 2.40
CA ALA A 15 7.15 2.20 2.56
C ALA A 15 8.49 2.40 1.86
N SER A 16 9.13 1.34 1.35
CA SER A 16 10.44 1.44 0.75
C SER A 16 10.42 0.98 -0.71
N GLY A 17 11.23 1.64 -1.52
CA GLY A 17 11.58 1.29 -2.89
C GLY A 17 10.57 0.44 -3.66
N LEU A 18 10.89 -0.83 -3.81
CA LEU A 18 10.09 -1.77 -4.58
C LEU A 18 8.70 -1.99 -3.99
N GLY A 19 8.60 -2.04 -2.66
CA GLY A 19 7.32 -2.19 -1.98
C GLY A 19 6.39 -1.00 -2.25
N GLU A 20 6.94 0.20 -2.20
CA GLU A 20 6.17 1.41 -2.51
C GLU A 20 5.67 1.38 -3.96
N ALA A 21 6.54 1.03 -4.89
CA ALA A 21 6.17 0.94 -6.30
C ALA A 21 5.03 -0.07 -6.52
N THR A 22 5.11 -1.21 -5.85
CA THR A 22 4.07 -2.24 -5.92
C THR A 22 2.75 -1.72 -5.34
N ALA A 23 2.81 -1.07 -4.19
CA ALA A 23 1.62 -0.52 -3.55
C ALA A 23 0.93 0.52 -4.42
N ARG A 24 1.73 1.41 -5.02
CA ARG A 24 1.19 2.44 -5.91
C ARG A 24 0.58 1.85 -7.17
N ALA A 25 1.21 0.81 -7.73
CA ALA A 25 0.69 0.15 -8.91
C ALA A 25 -0.65 -0.53 -8.63
N LEU A 26 -0.77 -1.20 -7.49
CA LEU A 26 -2.02 -1.85 -7.10
C LEU A 26 -3.13 -0.83 -6.84
N ALA A 27 -2.79 0.26 -6.17
CA ALA A 27 -3.76 1.32 -5.90
C ALA A 27 -4.25 1.97 -7.19
N ALA A 28 -3.36 2.14 -8.17
CA ALA A 28 -3.72 2.71 -9.46
C ALA A 28 -4.72 1.84 -10.20
N LYS A 29 -4.75 0.55 -9.91
CA LYS A 29 -5.73 -0.38 -10.49
C LYS A 29 -7.00 -0.50 -9.67
N GLY A 30 -7.13 0.30 -8.63
CA GLY A 30 -8.31 0.33 -7.80
C GLY A 30 -8.33 -0.62 -6.62
N ALA A 31 -7.23 -1.31 -6.34
CA ALA A 31 -7.16 -2.21 -5.21
C ALA A 31 -7.16 -1.42 -3.89
N LYS A 32 -7.73 -2.02 -2.86
CA LYS A 32 -7.66 -1.46 -1.52
C LYS A 32 -6.38 -1.96 -0.87
N VAL A 33 -5.40 -1.08 -0.71
CA VAL A 33 -4.06 -1.45 -0.29
C VAL A 33 -3.84 -1.20 1.20
N ALA A 34 -3.29 -2.20 1.89
CA ALA A 34 -2.82 -2.07 3.26
C ALA A 34 -1.29 -2.20 3.25
N ILE A 35 -0.62 -1.24 3.83
CA ILE A 35 0.85 -1.21 3.89
C ILE A 35 1.32 -1.63 5.28
N PHE A 36 2.16 -2.65 5.33
CA PHE A 36 2.76 -3.14 6.57
C PHE A 36 4.24 -2.84 6.54
N ASP A 37 4.70 -1.97 7.42
CA ASP A 37 6.09 -1.56 7.45
C ASP A 37 6.49 -1.12 8.85
N MET A 38 7.79 -1.17 9.14
CA MET A 38 8.33 -0.66 10.41
C MET A 38 8.43 0.86 10.38
N ASN A 39 8.61 1.45 9.21
CA ASN A 39 8.76 2.89 9.06
C ASN A 39 7.39 3.57 9.06
N GLU A 40 6.95 4.00 10.23
CA GLU A 40 5.64 4.59 10.42
C GLU A 40 5.46 5.87 9.62
N GLU A 41 6.45 6.76 9.69
CA GLU A 41 6.36 8.05 9.00
C GLU A 41 6.20 7.89 7.49
N LYS A 42 7.07 7.11 6.90
CA LYS A 42 7.04 6.89 5.45
C LYS A 42 5.86 6.04 5.02
N GLY A 43 5.54 5.01 5.81
CA GLY A 43 4.41 4.14 5.54
C GLY A 43 3.09 4.89 5.54
N GLU A 44 2.89 5.76 6.53
CA GLU A 44 1.69 6.58 6.60
C GLU A 44 1.60 7.56 5.42
N ALA A 45 2.73 8.13 5.02
CA ALA A 45 2.76 9.05 3.89
C ALA A 45 2.35 8.35 2.60
N VAL A 46 2.88 7.16 2.35
CA VAL A 46 2.52 6.38 1.15
C VAL A 46 1.06 5.97 1.20
N ALA A 47 0.60 5.46 2.34
CA ALA A 47 -0.79 5.04 2.49
C ALA A 47 -1.75 6.19 2.25
N LYS A 48 -1.45 7.36 2.79
CA LYS A 48 -2.28 8.55 2.58
C LYS A 48 -2.34 8.92 1.10
N ASP A 49 -1.20 8.85 0.42
CA ASP A 49 -1.09 9.20 -0.99
C ASP A 49 -1.95 8.32 -1.87
N ILE A 50 -2.01 7.03 -1.55
CA ILE A 50 -2.73 6.05 -2.37
C ILE A 50 -4.14 5.74 -1.85
N GLY A 51 -4.56 6.41 -0.79
CA GLY A 51 -5.87 6.16 -0.20
C GLY A 51 -5.99 4.81 0.48
N GLY A 52 -4.85 4.26 0.93
CA GLY A 52 -4.83 2.98 1.61
C GLY A 52 -4.75 3.14 3.13
N ILE A 53 -4.40 2.05 3.81
CA ILE A 53 -4.21 2.05 5.25
C ILE A 53 -2.78 1.62 5.58
N PHE A 54 -2.30 2.05 6.73
CA PHE A 54 -0.98 1.70 7.21
C PHE A 54 -1.07 0.96 8.54
N CYS A 55 -0.30 -0.11 8.66
CA CYS A 55 -0.14 -0.87 9.89
C CYS A 55 1.34 -1.03 10.18
N LYS A 56 1.76 -0.55 11.35
CA LYS A 56 3.14 -0.71 11.77
C LYS A 56 3.40 -2.14 12.23
N VAL A 57 4.47 -2.72 11.77
CA VAL A 57 4.90 -4.07 12.18
C VAL A 57 6.26 -4.06 12.84
#